data_aec1894a50ddf54f1ca0565318c2c605
#
_entry.id   aec1894a50ddf54f1ca0565318c2c605
#
_cell.length_a   1.000
_cell.length_b   1.000
_cell.length_c   1.000
_cell.angle_alpha   90.00
_cell.angle_beta   90.00
_cell.angle_gamma   90.00
#
_symmetry.space_group_name_H-M   'P 1'
#
loop_
_entity.id
_entity.type
_entity.pdbx_description
1 polymer ?
#
loop_
_entity_poly.entity_id
_entity_poly.type
_entity_poly.pdbx_seq_one_letter_code
_entity_poly.pdbx_strand_id
1 'polypeptide(L)'
;MEENDTTKEETFFYHSDHLGSTSYITDDKANITQYDAYLPYGELLVDEHSSSEDLPYKFNGKQFDEETGLYYYGARYLNPMTSLWYGVDPLAEKFLSVSVYCYTMCNPINLIDEDGLFPKQLIKLHKTFFWQKDYYTFTQPMAHVLSLVSSVNEQDIKNTRIYVRGVSNPYPWYFGKGRYGGITLPEGNHAAITYTNSLFDDSEFGQNYYVWLDISSHEVGHINHIKASNKIADKQYELLLKTSMYVKDMYVPSLETHRTTSYLSKFITSYLKYGGHDKSPLEKQADKGSDSFNRFNKFVNEKYGNNSLINLLKSDISDTKKIQQIDKYWNEYVKSTETTK
;
A
#
# COMPACT_ATOMS: atom_id res chain seq x y z
N MET A 1 27.08 57.79 9.22
CA MET A 1 26.58 56.65 10.04
C MET A 1 25.49 56.04 9.18
N GLU A 2 25.83 55.03 8.42
CA GLU A 2 24.85 54.27 7.64
C GLU A 2 24.14 53.33 8.62
N GLU A 3 22.83 53.45 8.71
CA GLU A 3 21.99 52.52 9.41
C GLU A 3 22.16 51.16 8.76
N ASN A 4 22.59 50.19 9.57
CA ASN A 4 22.57 48.77 9.21
C ASN A 4 21.11 48.38 8.93
N ASP A 5 20.74 48.23 7.69
CA ASP A 5 19.49 47.62 7.27
C ASP A 5 19.56 46.11 7.67
N THR A 6 19.06 45.83 8.89
CA THR A 6 18.82 44.44 9.29
C THR A 6 17.71 43.91 8.45
N THR A 7 18.04 43.15 7.41
CA THR A 7 17.09 42.37 6.62
C THR A 7 16.25 41.53 7.58
N LYS A 8 15.00 41.94 7.75
CA LYS A 8 14.03 41.22 8.56
C LYS A 8 13.70 39.94 7.79
N GLU A 9 13.96 38.78 8.36
CA GLU A 9 13.53 37.53 7.77
C GLU A 9 12.01 37.55 7.64
N GLU A 10 11.50 37.42 6.44
CA GLU A 10 10.07 37.29 6.16
C GLU A 10 9.66 35.82 6.30
N THR A 11 8.58 35.55 7.04
CA THR A 11 8.06 34.21 7.26
C THR A 11 6.77 34.03 6.45
N PHE A 12 6.73 33.01 5.64
CA PHE A 12 5.59 32.66 4.79
C PHE A 12 4.94 31.36 5.21
N PHE A 13 3.62 31.29 5.18
CA PHE A 13 2.81 30.13 5.53
C PHE A 13 2.06 29.63 4.30
N TYR A 14 2.34 28.39 3.90
CA TYR A 14 1.70 27.75 2.76
C TYR A 14 0.38 27.11 3.16
N HIS A 15 -0.68 27.40 2.41
CA HIS A 15 -2.01 26.79 2.57
C HIS A 15 -2.31 25.96 1.35
N SER A 16 -2.40 24.63 1.56
CA SER A 16 -2.50 23.66 0.48
C SER A 16 -3.91 23.10 0.33
N ASP A 17 -4.24 22.66 -0.88
CA ASP A 17 -5.42 21.87 -1.18
C ASP A 17 -5.28 20.40 -0.68
N HIS A 18 -6.26 19.55 -1.01
CA HIS A 18 -6.28 18.14 -0.65
C HIS A 18 -5.17 17.30 -1.31
N LEU A 19 -4.55 17.79 -2.38
CA LEU A 19 -3.43 17.17 -3.09
C LEU A 19 -2.07 17.78 -2.70
N GLY A 20 -2.04 18.69 -1.74
CA GLY A 20 -0.83 19.39 -1.32
C GLY A 20 -0.40 20.52 -2.24
N SER A 21 -1.22 20.91 -3.24
CA SER A 21 -0.94 22.08 -4.08
C SER A 21 -1.17 23.35 -3.30
N THR A 22 -0.25 24.29 -3.40
CA THR A 22 -0.35 25.58 -2.73
C THR A 22 -1.51 26.38 -3.33
N SER A 23 -2.52 26.68 -2.53
CA SER A 23 -3.68 27.49 -2.97
C SER A 23 -3.47 28.96 -2.69
N TYR A 24 -2.90 29.28 -1.52
CA TYR A 24 -2.49 30.63 -1.17
C TYR A 24 -1.38 30.61 -0.13
N ILE A 25 -0.66 31.72 -0.06
CA ILE A 25 0.44 31.92 0.90
C ILE A 25 0.15 33.19 1.68
N THR A 26 0.41 33.17 2.98
CA THR A 26 0.26 34.34 3.86
C THR A 26 1.58 34.73 4.53
N ASP A 27 1.71 36.03 4.83
CA ASP A 27 2.78 36.58 5.66
C ASP A 27 2.53 36.34 7.16
N ASP A 28 3.44 36.82 8.00
CA ASP A 28 3.37 36.79 9.47
C ASP A 28 2.19 37.59 10.06
N LYS A 29 1.53 38.41 9.24
CA LYS A 29 0.36 39.24 9.60
C LYS A 29 -0.95 38.66 9.05
N ALA A 30 -0.90 37.46 8.45
CA ALA A 30 -2.01 36.79 7.79
C ALA A 30 -2.55 37.55 6.54
N ASN A 31 -1.76 38.41 5.89
CA ASN A 31 -2.11 38.93 4.60
C ASN A 31 -1.78 37.89 3.53
N ILE A 32 -2.66 37.73 2.53
CA ILE A 32 -2.40 36.86 1.38
C ILE A 32 -1.33 37.56 0.51
N THR A 33 -0.20 36.89 0.32
CA THR A 33 0.93 37.35 -0.49
C THR A 33 0.99 36.71 -1.87
N GLN A 34 0.43 35.49 -1.99
CA GLN A 34 0.34 34.75 -3.25
C GLN A 34 -0.95 33.96 -3.29
N TYR A 35 -1.57 33.85 -4.47
CA TYR A 35 -2.74 33.03 -4.75
C TYR A 35 -2.53 32.28 -6.06
N ASP A 36 -2.63 30.94 -5.99
CA ASP A 36 -2.42 30.05 -7.12
C ASP A 36 -3.66 29.20 -7.36
N ALA A 37 -4.06 29.06 -8.61
CA ALA A 37 -5.05 28.08 -9.03
C ALA A 37 -4.53 27.27 -10.21
N TYR A 38 -4.81 25.98 -10.22
CA TYR A 38 -4.22 25.05 -11.17
C TYR A 38 -5.28 24.34 -12.01
N LEU A 39 -4.94 24.06 -13.27
CA LEU A 39 -5.58 23.01 -14.04
C LEU A 39 -5.16 21.62 -13.52
N PRO A 40 -5.89 20.54 -13.86
CA PRO A 40 -5.67 19.21 -13.26
C PRO A 40 -4.23 18.69 -13.30
N TYR A 41 -3.42 19.09 -14.26
CA TYR A 41 -2.02 18.66 -14.40
C TYR A 41 -1.00 19.70 -13.94
N GLY A 42 -1.45 20.73 -13.19
CA GLY A 42 -0.56 21.70 -12.59
C GLY A 42 -0.24 22.91 -13.47
N GLU A 43 -0.86 23.03 -14.65
CA GLU A 43 -0.81 24.27 -15.40
C GLU A 43 -1.46 25.39 -14.56
N LEU A 44 -0.77 26.53 -14.41
CA LEU A 44 -1.25 27.67 -13.65
C LEU A 44 -2.40 28.34 -14.39
N LEU A 45 -3.59 28.33 -13.80
CA LEU A 45 -4.76 29.04 -14.27
C LEU A 45 -4.78 30.48 -13.74
N VAL A 46 -4.36 30.64 -12.48
CA VAL A 46 -4.17 31.92 -11.81
C VAL A 46 -2.84 31.87 -11.06
N ASP A 47 -2.07 32.92 -11.16
CA ASP A 47 -0.80 33.14 -10.49
C ASP A 47 -0.72 34.61 -10.12
N GLU A 48 -1.19 34.96 -8.94
CA GLU A 48 -1.24 36.32 -8.43
C GLU A 48 -0.36 36.44 -7.19
N HIS A 49 0.57 37.37 -7.20
CA HIS A 49 1.42 37.68 -6.06
C HIS A 49 1.53 39.16 -5.82
N SER A 50 1.54 39.58 -4.55
CA SER A 50 1.67 40.96 -4.10
C SER A 50 3.10 41.32 -3.72
N SER A 51 4.00 40.33 -3.60
CA SER A 51 5.42 40.53 -3.33
C SER A 51 6.26 40.42 -4.61
N SER A 52 7.50 40.92 -4.57
CA SER A 52 8.46 40.73 -5.65
C SER A 52 9.09 39.35 -5.72
N GLU A 53 8.82 38.52 -4.72
CA GLU A 53 9.32 37.14 -4.63
C GLU A 53 8.21 36.16 -4.96
N ASP A 54 8.40 35.37 -6.03
CA ASP A 54 7.55 34.24 -6.35
C ASP A 54 8.07 33.01 -5.60
N LEU A 55 7.19 32.42 -4.78
CA LEU A 55 7.57 31.29 -3.97
C LEU A 55 7.46 29.99 -4.77
N PRO A 56 8.52 29.16 -4.80
CA PRO A 56 8.68 28.15 -5.83
C PRO A 56 7.83 26.89 -5.63
N TYR A 57 7.25 26.66 -4.44
CA TYR A 57 6.50 25.44 -4.15
C TYR A 57 5.02 25.62 -4.49
N LYS A 58 4.62 25.10 -5.65
CA LYS A 58 3.27 25.28 -6.23
C LYS A 58 2.49 23.95 -6.29
N PHE A 59 2.24 23.41 -7.45
CA PHE A 59 1.43 22.20 -7.67
C PHE A 59 1.97 20.98 -6.91
N ASN A 60 1.12 20.29 -6.13
CA ASN A 60 1.45 19.16 -5.24
C ASN A 60 2.61 19.45 -4.26
N GLY A 61 2.84 20.74 -3.91
CA GLY A 61 3.97 21.13 -3.09
C GLY A 61 5.33 20.93 -3.74
N LYS A 62 5.37 20.82 -5.07
CA LYS A 62 6.61 20.64 -5.84
C LYS A 62 7.20 21.96 -6.27
N GLN A 63 8.52 21.96 -6.37
CA GLN A 63 9.25 23.13 -6.86
C GLN A 63 8.95 23.34 -8.34
N PHE A 64 8.46 24.51 -8.68
CA PHE A 64 8.29 24.97 -10.04
C PHE A 64 9.53 25.70 -10.50
N ASP A 65 10.04 25.33 -11.64
CA ASP A 65 11.16 25.99 -12.31
C ASP A 65 10.59 26.90 -13.40
N GLU A 66 10.61 28.20 -13.16
CA GLU A 66 10.07 29.20 -14.06
C GLU A 66 10.83 29.28 -15.40
N GLU A 67 12.12 28.99 -15.41
CA GLU A 67 12.92 29.05 -16.64
C GLU A 67 12.52 27.94 -17.60
N THR A 68 12.21 26.75 -17.09
CA THR A 68 11.84 25.58 -17.90
C THR A 68 10.34 25.34 -17.98
N GLY A 69 9.54 25.89 -17.05
CA GLY A 69 8.11 25.66 -16.93
C GLY A 69 7.78 24.23 -16.41
N LEU A 70 8.69 23.58 -15.70
CA LEU A 70 8.56 22.21 -15.25
C LEU A 70 8.50 22.11 -13.73
N TYR A 71 7.79 21.11 -13.21
CA TYR A 71 7.79 20.76 -11.79
C TYR A 71 8.83 19.68 -11.49
N TYR A 72 9.65 19.87 -10.48
CA TYR A 72 10.65 18.90 -10.05
C TYR A 72 10.05 17.94 -9.01
N TYR A 73 9.96 16.64 -9.37
CA TYR A 73 9.42 15.59 -8.51
C TYR A 73 10.50 14.66 -7.91
N GLY A 74 11.78 14.98 -8.09
CA GLY A 74 12.89 14.14 -7.62
C GLY A 74 13.42 13.25 -8.75
N ALA A 75 12.73 12.19 -9.11
CA ALA A 75 13.19 11.28 -10.17
C ALA A 75 12.88 11.79 -11.58
N ARG A 76 11.84 12.62 -11.75
CA ARG A 76 11.41 13.16 -13.05
C ARG A 76 10.95 14.60 -12.93
N TYR A 77 10.81 15.25 -14.09
CA TYR A 77 10.16 16.54 -14.22
C TYR A 77 8.78 16.38 -14.85
N LEU A 78 7.77 17.01 -14.28
CA LEU A 78 6.42 17.08 -14.88
C LEU A 78 6.33 18.32 -15.75
N ASN A 79 5.88 18.14 -16.99
CA ASN A 79 5.51 19.24 -17.86
C ASN A 79 3.99 19.45 -17.79
N PRO A 80 3.52 20.51 -17.09
CA PRO A 80 2.09 20.76 -16.93
C PRO A 80 1.39 21.08 -18.25
N MET A 81 2.07 21.76 -19.17
CA MET A 81 1.51 22.13 -20.49
C MET A 81 1.19 20.92 -21.37
N THR A 82 1.97 19.85 -21.26
CA THR A 82 1.75 18.62 -22.03
C THR A 82 1.03 17.56 -21.24
N SER A 83 0.84 17.76 -19.91
CA SER A 83 0.27 16.78 -18.98
C SER A 83 1.07 15.49 -18.90
N LEU A 84 2.36 15.54 -19.16
CA LEU A 84 3.26 14.38 -19.27
C LEU A 84 4.55 14.59 -18.47
N TRP A 85 5.16 13.47 -18.07
CA TRP A 85 6.55 13.48 -17.61
C TRP A 85 7.50 13.89 -18.73
N TYR A 86 8.49 14.73 -18.41
CA TYR A 86 9.57 15.13 -19.32
C TYR A 86 10.72 14.13 -19.36
N GLY A 87 10.46 12.86 -19.09
CA GLY A 87 11.45 11.80 -19.11
C GLY A 87 10.78 10.44 -19.02
N VAL A 88 11.52 9.43 -19.46
CA VAL A 88 11.07 8.04 -19.36
C VAL A 88 11.03 7.61 -17.90
N ASP A 89 9.95 6.94 -17.50
CA ASP A 89 9.85 6.36 -16.16
C ASP A 89 11.02 5.41 -15.90
N PRO A 90 11.83 5.65 -14.86
CA PRO A 90 12.88 4.69 -14.47
C PRO A 90 12.33 3.30 -14.15
N LEU A 91 11.02 3.19 -13.89
CA LEU A 91 10.30 1.95 -13.65
C LEU A 91 9.45 1.49 -14.86
N ALA A 92 9.65 2.06 -16.06
CA ALA A 92 8.88 1.77 -17.26
C ALA A 92 8.74 0.27 -17.58
N GLU A 93 9.80 -0.50 -17.37
CA GLU A 93 9.78 -1.95 -17.58
C GLU A 93 8.78 -2.68 -16.66
N LYS A 94 8.30 -2.04 -15.58
CA LYS A 94 7.35 -2.60 -14.63
C LYS A 94 5.90 -2.33 -15.01
N PHE A 95 5.65 -1.32 -15.84
CA PHE A 95 4.31 -0.82 -16.21
C PHE A 95 4.10 -0.84 -17.71
N LEU A 96 4.24 -2.02 -18.32
CA LEU A 96 4.12 -2.20 -19.79
C LEU A 96 2.77 -1.78 -20.38
N SER A 97 1.73 -1.65 -19.56
CA SER A 97 0.38 -1.23 -19.99
C SER A 97 0.15 0.28 -19.92
N VAL A 98 1.10 1.03 -19.36
CA VAL A 98 0.98 2.49 -19.19
C VAL A 98 2.08 3.18 -19.98
N SER A 99 1.78 4.31 -20.57
CA SER A 99 2.79 5.13 -21.23
C SER A 99 3.89 5.52 -20.24
N VAL A 100 5.14 5.38 -20.63
CA VAL A 100 6.30 5.74 -19.82
C VAL A 100 6.38 7.24 -19.47
N TYR A 101 5.55 8.05 -20.11
CA TYR A 101 5.41 9.49 -19.91
C TYR A 101 4.12 9.87 -19.19
N CYS A 102 3.26 8.92 -18.83
CA CYS A 102 1.98 9.21 -18.19
C CYS A 102 2.18 9.66 -16.74
N TYR A 103 1.68 10.86 -16.41
CA TYR A 103 1.60 11.35 -15.05
C TYR A 103 0.37 10.77 -14.36
N THR A 104 0.57 10.20 -13.15
CA THR A 104 -0.50 9.67 -12.27
C THR A 104 -1.58 8.87 -13.00
N MET A 105 -1.17 8.08 -14.01
CA MET A 105 -2.05 7.22 -14.83
C MET A 105 -3.27 7.96 -15.41
N CYS A 106 -3.08 9.24 -15.77
CA CYS A 106 -4.12 10.14 -16.27
C CYS A 106 -5.22 10.51 -15.27
N ASN A 107 -4.96 10.45 -13.97
CA ASN A 107 -5.90 10.83 -12.91
C ASN A 107 -5.31 11.83 -11.88
N PRO A 108 -4.86 13.00 -12.31
CA PRO A 108 -4.15 13.98 -11.47
C PRO A 108 -5.03 14.67 -10.42
N ILE A 109 -6.36 14.51 -10.48
CA ILE A 109 -7.29 15.10 -9.51
C ILE A 109 -7.32 14.30 -8.20
N ASN A 110 -7.00 13.00 -8.29
CA ASN A 110 -7.06 12.10 -7.15
C ASN A 110 -5.68 11.57 -6.75
N LEU A 111 -4.66 11.74 -7.60
CA LEU A 111 -3.38 11.08 -7.48
C LEU A 111 -2.22 12.06 -7.46
N ILE A 112 -1.25 11.79 -6.58
CA ILE A 112 0.04 12.45 -6.54
C ILE A 112 1.13 11.38 -6.71
N ASP A 113 2.14 11.69 -7.50
CA ASP A 113 3.40 10.97 -7.53
C ASP A 113 4.40 11.72 -6.63
N GLU A 114 4.65 11.23 -5.41
CA GLU A 114 5.43 11.97 -4.41
C GLU A 114 6.91 12.10 -4.76
N ASP A 115 7.48 11.15 -5.48
CA ASP A 115 8.92 11.10 -5.79
C ASP A 115 9.24 10.92 -7.29
N GLY A 116 8.23 10.96 -8.12
CA GLY A 116 8.36 10.63 -9.54
C GLY A 116 8.59 9.13 -9.78
N LEU A 117 8.25 8.29 -8.79
CA LEU A 117 8.38 6.83 -8.77
C LEU A 117 7.17 6.26 -8.00
N PHE A 118 6.65 5.10 -8.38
CA PHE A 118 5.49 4.46 -7.73
C PHE A 118 5.72 4.11 -6.24
N PRO A 119 4.66 4.03 -5.36
CA PRO A 119 4.82 3.87 -3.90
C PRO A 119 5.57 2.59 -3.49
N LYS A 120 6.81 2.75 -3.05
CA LYS A 120 7.73 1.68 -2.62
C LYS A 120 7.66 1.36 -1.13
N GLN A 121 6.84 2.07 -0.36
CA GLN A 121 7.03 2.16 1.09
C GLN A 121 6.44 1.00 1.88
N LEU A 122 5.46 0.27 1.32
CA LEU A 122 4.79 -0.83 2.02
C LEU A 122 5.16 -2.21 1.50
N ILE A 123 5.51 -2.32 0.22
CA ILE A 123 5.89 -3.58 -0.42
C ILE A 123 7.16 -3.42 -1.23
N LYS A 124 7.95 -4.50 -1.29
CA LYS A 124 9.21 -4.58 -2.02
C LYS A 124 9.06 -5.50 -3.22
N LEU A 125 9.38 -5.00 -4.43
CA LEU A 125 9.37 -5.81 -5.65
C LEU A 125 10.58 -6.75 -5.71
N HIS A 126 10.33 -7.99 -6.09
CA HIS A 126 11.33 -8.99 -6.43
C HIS A 126 11.20 -9.35 -7.90
N LYS A 127 12.17 -8.95 -8.70
CA LYS A 127 12.29 -9.38 -10.09
C LYS A 127 12.84 -10.81 -10.13
N THR A 128 12.16 -11.67 -10.90
CA THR A 128 12.60 -13.04 -11.11
C THR A 128 13.20 -13.20 -12.50
N PHE A 129 14.02 -14.23 -12.68
CA PHE A 129 14.74 -14.46 -13.94
C PHE A 129 13.99 -15.48 -14.81
N PHE A 130 13.80 -15.19 -16.09
CA PHE A 130 13.16 -16.00 -17.14
C PHE A 130 11.64 -16.28 -16.94
N TRP A 131 11.22 -17.44 -16.48
CA TRP A 131 9.86 -17.95 -16.61
C TRP A 131 8.98 -17.75 -15.36
N GLN A 132 9.53 -17.20 -14.30
CA GLN A 132 8.77 -16.92 -13.06
C GLN A 132 8.18 -15.51 -13.11
N LYS A 133 6.99 -15.35 -12.52
CA LYS A 133 6.36 -14.03 -12.39
C LYS A 133 7.04 -13.21 -11.31
N ASP A 134 7.22 -11.94 -11.55
CA ASP A 134 7.63 -11.00 -10.52
C ASP A 134 6.60 -10.98 -9.40
N TYR A 135 7.06 -10.80 -8.18
CA TYR A 135 6.21 -10.73 -7.01
C TYR A 135 6.71 -9.64 -6.05
N TYR A 136 5.84 -9.23 -5.16
CA TYR A 136 6.18 -8.32 -4.07
C TYR A 136 6.24 -9.07 -2.74
N THR A 137 6.90 -8.48 -1.75
CA THR A 137 6.83 -8.86 -0.35
C THR A 137 6.56 -7.64 0.49
N PHE A 138 6.00 -7.82 1.68
CA PHE A 138 5.85 -6.74 2.64
C PHE A 138 7.22 -6.19 3.06
N THR A 139 7.32 -4.86 3.22
CA THR A 139 8.49 -4.25 3.87
C THR A 139 8.54 -4.67 5.33
N GLN A 140 9.71 -4.54 5.96
CA GLN A 140 9.88 -4.99 7.34
C GLN A 140 8.94 -4.26 8.32
N PRO A 141 8.78 -2.92 8.30
CA PRO A 141 7.83 -2.24 9.16
C PRO A 141 6.39 -2.67 8.93
N MET A 142 6.02 -2.92 7.67
CA MET A 142 4.68 -3.40 7.32
C MET A 142 4.43 -4.80 7.87
N ALA A 143 5.36 -5.74 7.67
CA ALA A 143 5.27 -7.09 8.19
C ALA A 143 5.18 -7.09 9.74
N HIS A 144 5.88 -6.15 10.38
CA HIS A 144 5.85 -5.98 11.83
C HIS A 144 4.45 -5.55 12.31
N VAL A 145 3.86 -4.51 11.74
CA VAL A 145 2.47 -4.11 12.07
C VAL A 145 1.50 -5.26 11.88
N LEU A 146 1.57 -5.94 10.73
CA LEU A 146 0.69 -7.07 10.42
C LEU A 146 0.86 -8.22 11.41
N SER A 147 2.08 -8.49 11.88
CA SER A 147 2.36 -9.50 12.90
C SER A 147 1.70 -9.17 14.24
N LEU A 148 1.80 -7.92 14.68
CA LEU A 148 1.19 -7.45 15.92
C LEU A 148 -0.34 -7.59 15.92
N VAL A 149 -0.99 -7.19 14.82
CA VAL A 149 -2.46 -7.18 14.75
C VAL A 149 -3.07 -8.53 14.43
N SER A 150 -2.41 -9.39 13.65
CA SER A 150 -2.92 -10.71 13.22
C SER A 150 -2.45 -11.87 14.08
N SER A 151 -1.46 -11.68 14.95
CA SER A 151 -0.78 -12.73 15.70
C SER A 151 -0.13 -13.81 14.81
N VAL A 152 0.21 -13.46 13.57
CA VAL A 152 0.96 -14.31 12.65
C VAL A 152 2.45 -14.00 12.82
N ASN A 153 3.30 -15.03 12.70
CA ASN A 153 4.74 -14.86 12.82
C ASN A 153 5.26 -13.90 11.74
N GLU A 154 6.05 -12.89 12.14
CA GLU A 154 6.56 -11.87 11.24
C GLU A 154 7.36 -12.45 10.07
N GLN A 155 8.16 -13.49 10.31
CA GLN A 155 8.93 -14.14 9.25
C GLN A 155 8.04 -14.82 8.21
N ASP A 156 6.91 -15.40 8.62
CA ASP A 156 5.95 -15.98 7.69
C ASP A 156 5.30 -14.90 6.81
N ILE A 157 5.00 -13.75 7.39
CA ILE A 157 4.48 -12.59 6.65
C ILE A 157 5.52 -12.07 5.66
N LYS A 158 6.79 -11.94 6.07
CA LYS A 158 7.89 -11.52 5.19
C LYS A 158 8.15 -12.48 4.03
N ASN A 159 7.90 -13.77 4.24
CA ASN A 159 8.05 -14.80 3.20
C ASN A 159 6.81 -14.93 2.31
N THR A 160 5.74 -14.21 2.61
CA THR A 160 4.52 -14.21 1.79
C THR A 160 4.76 -13.46 0.49
N ARG A 161 4.45 -14.09 -0.63
CA ARG A 161 4.49 -13.46 -1.94
C ARG A 161 3.20 -12.70 -2.22
N ILE A 162 3.33 -11.54 -2.81
CA ILE A 162 2.22 -10.67 -3.16
C ILE A 162 2.17 -10.54 -4.68
N TYR A 163 1.00 -10.78 -5.24
CA TYR A 163 0.72 -10.58 -6.65
C TYR A 163 -0.41 -9.56 -6.81
N VAL A 164 -0.29 -8.75 -7.85
CA VAL A 164 -1.33 -7.80 -8.27
C VAL A 164 -1.86 -8.27 -9.62
N ARG A 165 -3.16 -8.44 -9.73
CA ARG A 165 -3.79 -8.90 -10.98
C ARG A 165 -4.78 -7.89 -11.51
N GLY A 166 -4.78 -7.73 -12.84
CA GLY A 166 -5.72 -6.90 -13.58
C GLY A 166 -7.19 -7.26 -13.35
N VAL A 167 -8.06 -6.39 -13.79
CA VAL A 167 -9.53 -6.36 -13.57
C VAL A 167 -10.27 -7.67 -13.95
N SER A 168 -9.64 -8.57 -14.68
CA SER A 168 -10.20 -9.90 -14.91
C SER A 168 -9.99 -10.77 -13.66
N ASN A 169 -10.90 -10.61 -12.72
CA ASN A 169 -11.01 -11.50 -11.57
C ASN A 169 -11.20 -12.95 -12.09
N PRO A 170 -10.22 -13.86 -11.90
CA PRO A 170 -10.37 -15.25 -12.31
C PRO A 170 -11.42 -16.00 -11.46
N TYR A 171 -11.91 -15.36 -10.38
CA TYR A 171 -12.89 -15.93 -9.46
C TYR A 171 -14.05 -14.94 -9.20
N PRO A 172 -14.86 -14.57 -10.23
CA PRO A 172 -15.92 -13.58 -10.09
C PRO A 172 -17.02 -13.99 -9.09
N TRP A 173 -17.10 -15.26 -8.75
CA TRP A 173 -18.01 -15.81 -7.75
C TRP A 173 -17.50 -15.64 -6.29
N TYR A 174 -16.20 -15.38 -6.12
CA TYR A 174 -15.56 -15.26 -4.81
C TYR A 174 -15.62 -13.81 -4.26
N PHE A 175 -15.41 -12.83 -5.14
CA PHE A 175 -15.31 -11.43 -4.71
C PHE A 175 -16.62 -10.64 -4.77
N GLY A 176 -17.75 -11.21 -5.15
CA GLY A 176 -18.99 -10.46 -5.30
C GLY A 176 -18.88 -9.27 -6.27
N LYS A 177 -19.98 -8.74 -6.72
CA LYS A 177 -19.98 -7.60 -7.65
C LYS A 177 -19.37 -6.36 -6.98
N GLY A 178 -18.20 -5.92 -7.47
CA GLY A 178 -17.63 -4.60 -7.18
C GLY A 178 -16.90 -4.44 -5.84
N ARG A 179 -16.42 -5.51 -5.22
CA ARG A 179 -15.64 -5.38 -3.97
C ARG A 179 -14.15 -5.50 -4.22
N TYR A 180 -13.40 -4.61 -3.60
CA TYR A 180 -11.96 -4.64 -3.46
C TYR A 180 -11.60 -5.76 -2.51
N GLY A 181 -10.54 -6.54 -2.81
CA GLY A 181 -10.20 -7.64 -1.95
C GLY A 181 -8.84 -8.27 -2.26
N GLY A 182 -8.48 -9.18 -1.41
CA GLY A 182 -7.37 -10.09 -1.56
C GLY A 182 -7.86 -11.54 -1.56
N ILE A 183 -6.97 -12.44 -1.91
CA ILE A 183 -7.13 -13.88 -1.70
C ILE A 183 -5.79 -14.47 -1.32
N THR A 184 -5.76 -15.23 -0.25
CA THR A 184 -4.57 -15.90 0.24
C THR A 184 -4.62 -17.38 -0.05
N LEU A 185 -3.65 -17.87 -0.80
CA LEU A 185 -3.54 -19.27 -1.23
C LEU A 185 -2.16 -19.85 -0.89
N PRO A 186 -2.03 -21.18 -0.73
CA PRO A 186 -0.74 -21.82 -0.64
C PRO A 186 0.07 -21.66 -1.94
N GLU A 187 1.35 -21.37 -1.81
CA GLU A 187 2.33 -21.38 -2.90
C GLU A 187 3.61 -22.07 -2.42
N GLY A 188 3.81 -23.32 -2.80
CA GLY A 188 4.93 -24.11 -2.29
C GLY A 188 4.94 -24.21 -0.77
N ASN A 189 5.98 -23.68 -0.13
CA ASN A 189 6.14 -23.63 1.33
C ASN A 189 5.64 -22.33 1.96
N HIS A 190 5.18 -21.37 1.14
CA HIS A 190 4.78 -20.05 1.56
C HIS A 190 3.28 -19.81 1.29
N ALA A 191 2.77 -18.72 1.78
CA ALA A 191 1.50 -18.17 1.34
C ALA A 191 1.73 -17.19 0.18
N ALA A 192 0.74 -17.08 -0.69
CA ALA A 192 0.68 -16.04 -1.70
C ALA A 192 -0.63 -15.26 -1.54
N ILE A 193 -0.54 -13.95 -1.47
CA ILE A 193 -1.69 -13.07 -1.45
C ILE A 193 -1.82 -12.44 -2.83
N THR A 194 -2.95 -12.59 -3.46
CA THR A 194 -3.28 -11.92 -4.71
C THR A 194 -4.30 -10.84 -4.42
N TYR A 195 -3.92 -9.60 -4.65
CA TYR A 195 -4.83 -8.45 -4.55
C TYR A 195 -5.45 -8.14 -5.90
N THR A 196 -6.66 -7.59 -5.88
CA THR A 196 -7.27 -7.02 -7.07
C THR A 196 -6.57 -5.71 -7.44
N ASN A 197 -6.51 -5.37 -8.74
CA ASN A 197 -5.89 -4.13 -9.21
C ASN A 197 -6.51 -2.88 -8.58
N SER A 198 -7.77 -2.94 -8.21
CA SER A 198 -8.48 -1.83 -7.57
C SER A 198 -7.88 -1.37 -6.23
N LEU A 199 -7.00 -2.18 -5.61
CA LEU A 199 -6.21 -1.76 -4.45
C LEU A 199 -4.89 -1.06 -4.85
N PHE A 200 -4.55 -1.07 -6.13
CA PHE A 200 -3.33 -0.52 -6.69
C PHE A 200 -3.62 0.37 -7.90
N ASP A 201 -4.90 0.50 -8.30
CA ASP A 201 -5.33 1.43 -9.31
C ASP A 201 -5.70 2.77 -8.66
N ASP A 202 -5.89 3.75 -9.53
CA ASP A 202 -6.15 5.14 -9.21
C ASP A 202 -7.55 5.40 -8.65
N SER A 203 -8.25 4.36 -8.24
CA SER A 203 -9.51 4.52 -7.53
C SER A 203 -9.24 5.13 -6.15
N GLU A 204 -10.25 5.80 -5.60
CA GLU A 204 -10.29 6.32 -4.22
C GLU A 204 -9.78 5.30 -3.17
N PHE A 205 -9.71 4.03 -3.54
CA PHE A 205 -9.28 2.91 -2.71
C PHE A 205 -7.80 2.53 -2.90
N GLY A 206 -7.22 2.67 -4.09
CA GLY A 206 -5.82 2.32 -4.36
C GLY A 206 -4.84 3.21 -3.60
N GLN A 207 -5.23 4.44 -3.29
CA GLN A 207 -4.48 5.37 -2.45
C GLN A 207 -4.85 5.28 -0.97
N ASN A 208 -5.90 4.55 -0.63
CA ASN A 208 -6.31 4.42 0.75
C ASN A 208 -5.47 3.36 1.46
N TYR A 209 -4.31 3.77 1.95
CA TYR A 209 -3.42 2.92 2.76
C TYR A 209 -4.13 2.28 3.96
N TYR A 210 -5.16 2.90 4.48
CA TYR A 210 -5.98 2.34 5.54
C TYR A 210 -6.72 1.09 5.06
N VAL A 211 -7.41 1.17 3.92
CA VAL A 211 -8.13 0.03 3.33
C VAL A 211 -7.16 -1.09 2.98
N TRP A 212 -5.99 -0.75 2.45
CA TRP A 212 -4.96 -1.72 2.11
C TRP A 212 -4.39 -2.42 3.35
N LEU A 213 -4.14 -1.70 4.44
CA LEU A 213 -3.70 -2.24 5.72
C LEU A 213 -4.78 -3.13 6.35
N ASP A 214 -6.04 -2.71 6.27
CA ASP A 214 -7.18 -3.46 6.79
C ASP A 214 -7.34 -4.80 6.08
N ILE A 215 -7.39 -4.80 4.75
CA ILE A 215 -7.45 -6.00 3.92
C ILE A 215 -6.22 -6.89 4.15
N SER A 216 -5.02 -6.29 4.18
CA SER A 216 -3.79 -7.05 4.43
C SER A 216 -3.79 -7.71 5.81
N SER A 217 -4.32 -7.05 6.83
CA SER A 217 -4.46 -7.60 8.18
C SER A 217 -5.41 -8.80 8.24
N HIS A 218 -6.44 -8.82 7.39
CA HIS A 218 -7.31 -9.97 7.18
C HIS A 218 -6.57 -11.10 6.42
N GLU A 219 -6.01 -10.79 5.26
CA GLU A 219 -5.39 -11.79 4.39
C GLU A 219 -4.22 -12.53 5.04
N VAL A 220 -3.37 -11.83 5.82
CA VAL A 220 -2.29 -12.50 6.56
C VAL A 220 -2.83 -13.43 7.64
N GLY A 221 -4.04 -13.23 8.16
CA GLY A 221 -4.70 -14.13 9.09
C GLY A 221 -4.87 -15.55 8.55
N HIS A 222 -4.99 -15.71 7.23
CA HIS A 222 -5.08 -17.01 6.57
C HIS A 222 -3.75 -17.80 6.53
N ILE A 223 -2.61 -17.15 6.74
CA ILE A 223 -1.27 -17.81 6.70
C ILE A 223 -1.20 -18.97 7.70
N ASN A 224 -1.71 -18.78 8.90
CA ASN A 224 -1.74 -19.86 9.92
C ASN A 224 -2.62 -21.04 9.49
N HIS A 225 -3.73 -20.78 8.79
CA HIS A 225 -4.60 -21.82 8.24
C HIS A 225 -3.88 -22.61 7.13
N ILE A 226 -3.15 -21.92 6.25
CA ILE A 226 -2.34 -22.54 5.20
C ILE A 226 -1.27 -23.44 5.81
N LYS A 227 -0.52 -22.95 6.79
CA LYS A 227 0.53 -23.74 7.48
C LYS A 227 -0.04 -25.00 8.12
N ALA A 228 -1.16 -24.88 8.82
CA ALA A 228 -1.83 -26.04 9.41
C ALA A 228 -2.34 -27.01 8.35
N SER A 229 -2.86 -26.50 7.23
CA SER A 229 -3.31 -27.33 6.11
C SER A 229 -2.16 -28.03 5.42
N ASN A 230 -1.06 -27.33 5.13
CA ASN A 230 0.12 -27.91 4.49
C ASN A 230 0.71 -29.05 5.32
N LYS A 231 0.80 -28.89 6.65
CA LYS A 231 1.29 -29.95 7.55
C LYS A 231 0.47 -31.25 7.44
N ILE A 232 -0.84 -31.12 7.21
CA ILE A 232 -1.72 -32.30 7.03
C ILE A 232 -1.56 -32.83 5.59
N ALA A 233 -1.55 -31.95 4.61
CA ALA A 233 -1.38 -32.33 3.20
C ALA A 233 -0.06 -33.07 2.95
N ASP A 234 1.03 -32.65 3.59
CA ASP A 234 2.33 -33.28 3.46
C ASP A 234 2.31 -34.73 3.94
N LYS A 235 1.67 -35.00 5.10
CA LYS A 235 1.50 -36.36 5.61
C LYS A 235 0.64 -37.24 4.69
N GLN A 236 -0.42 -36.64 4.13
CA GLN A 236 -1.28 -37.36 3.17
C GLN A 236 -0.52 -37.63 1.87
N TYR A 237 0.32 -36.70 1.43
CA TYR A 237 1.14 -36.84 0.22
C TYR A 237 2.20 -37.95 0.37
N GLU A 238 2.85 -38.03 1.52
CA GLU A 238 3.76 -39.15 1.82
C GLU A 238 3.07 -40.53 1.75
N LEU A 239 1.83 -40.62 2.26
CA LEU A 239 1.04 -41.84 2.15
C LEU A 239 0.65 -42.10 0.68
N LEU A 240 0.26 -41.07 -0.07
CA LEU A 240 -0.08 -41.20 -1.47
C LEU A 240 1.11 -41.69 -2.31
N LEU A 241 2.32 -41.17 -2.07
CA LEU A 241 3.55 -41.67 -2.70
C LEU A 241 3.82 -43.13 -2.38
N LYS A 242 3.68 -43.54 -1.12
CA LYS A 242 3.83 -44.94 -0.75
C LYS A 242 2.82 -45.83 -1.46
N THR A 243 1.56 -45.41 -1.55
CA THR A 243 0.51 -46.16 -2.22
C THR A 243 0.76 -46.29 -3.73
N SER A 244 1.26 -45.20 -4.37
CA SER A 244 1.56 -45.20 -5.81
C SER A 244 2.66 -46.22 -6.20
N MET A 245 3.51 -46.63 -5.27
CA MET A 245 4.50 -47.66 -5.51
C MET A 245 3.87 -49.06 -5.71
N TYR A 246 2.66 -49.26 -5.21
CA TYR A 246 1.93 -50.54 -5.29
C TYR A 246 0.80 -50.54 -6.33
N VAL A 247 0.38 -49.33 -6.81
CA VAL A 247 -0.72 -49.19 -7.77
C VAL A 247 -0.15 -48.72 -9.09
N LYS A 248 -0.15 -49.60 -10.10
CA LYS A 248 0.33 -49.28 -11.44
C LYS A 248 -0.49 -48.17 -12.04
N ASP A 249 0.19 -47.22 -12.72
CA ASP A 249 -0.41 -46.08 -13.41
C ASP A 249 -1.21 -45.12 -12.55
N MET A 250 -0.99 -45.11 -11.22
CA MET A 250 -1.61 -44.16 -10.32
C MET A 250 -1.08 -42.74 -10.56
N TYR A 251 -1.98 -41.82 -10.90
CA TYR A 251 -1.62 -40.42 -11.00
C TYR A 251 -1.32 -39.79 -9.64
N VAL A 252 -0.14 -39.20 -9.49
CA VAL A 252 0.26 -38.46 -8.29
C VAL A 252 0.49 -37.01 -8.69
N PRO A 253 -0.32 -36.06 -8.21
CA PRO A 253 -0.11 -34.63 -8.47
C PRO A 253 1.21 -34.14 -7.85
N SER A 254 1.68 -32.95 -8.22
CA SER A 254 2.79 -32.33 -7.52
C SER A 254 2.40 -32.03 -6.06
N LEU A 255 3.39 -31.96 -5.15
CA LEU A 255 3.14 -31.61 -3.76
C LEU A 255 2.45 -30.25 -3.62
N GLU A 256 2.82 -29.29 -4.44
CA GLU A 256 2.21 -27.97 -4.49
C GLU A 256 0.73 -28.03 -4.88
N THR A 257 0.41 -28.77 -5.96
CA THR A 257 -0.98 -29.01 -6.37
C THR A 257 -1.77 -29.69 -5.25
N HIS A 258 -1.18 -30.68 -4.57
CA HIS A 258 -1.83 -31.38 -3.47
C HIS A 258 -2.12 -30.48 -2.27
N ARG A 259 -1.18 -29.61 -1.89
CA ARG A 259 -1.36 -28.61 -0.82
C ARG A 259 -2.48 -27.62 -1.17
N THR A 260 -2.44 -27.06 -2.38
CA THR A 260 -3.44 -26.09 -2.85
C THR A 260 -4.84 -26.70 -2.89
N THR A 261 -5.01 -27.91 -3.47
CA THR A 261 -6.30 -28.58 -3.53
C THR A 261 -6.82 -28.98 -2.16
N SER A 262 -5.95 -29.44 -1.26
CA SER A 262 -6.32 -29.76 0.13
C SER A 262 -6.79 -28.52 0.90
N TYR A 263 -6.12 -27.39 0.74
CA TYR A 263 -6.52 -26.12 1.35
C TYR A 263 -7.86 -25.65 0.80
N LEU A 264 -8.03 -25.58 -0.52
CA LEU A 264 -9.28 -25.16 -1.18
C LEU A 264 -10.45 -26.05 -0.80
N SER A 265 -10.23 -27.37 -0.73
CA SER A 265 -11.28 -28.31 -0.30
C SER A 265 -11.78 -28.01 1.10
N LYS A 266 -10.86 -27.72 2.05
CA LYS A 266 -11.24 -27.33 3.42
C LYS A 266 -12.00 -26.00 3.44
N PHE A 267 -11.56 -25.03 2.64
CA PHE A 267 -12.19 -23.72 2.52
C PHE A 267 -13.62 -23.87 2.02
N ILE A 268 -13.82 -24.56 0.90
CA ILE A 268 -15.13 -24.82 0.30
C ILE A 268 -16.02 -25.60 1.27
N THR A 269 -15.49 -26.65 1.90
CA THR A 269 -16.23 -27.46 2.87
C THR A 269 -16.68 -26.62 4.07
N SER A 270 -15.83 -25.71 4.54
CA SER A 270 -16.18 -24.80 5.62
C SER A 270 -17.33 -23.86 5.19
N TYR A 271 -17.26 -23.29 4.01
CA TYR A 271 -18.32 -22.40 3.52
C TYR A 271 -19.66 -23.12 3.36
N LEU A 272 -19.64 -24.31 2.78
CA LEU A 272 -20.85 -25.13 2.64
C LEU A 272 -21.44 -25.51 4.02
N LYS A 273 -20.59 -25.91 4.96
CA LYS A 273 -21.01 -26.33 6.30
C LYS A 273 -21.62 -25.18 7.10
N TYR A 274 -21.09 -23.98 7.00
CA TYR A 274 -21.52 -22.84 7.80
C TYR A 274 -22.46 -21.87 7.07
N GLY A 275 -22.76 -22.15 5.79
CA GLY A 275 -23.75 -21.38 5.02
C GLY A 275 -23.21 -20.06 4.46
N GLY A 276 -21.94 -20.02 4.10
CA GLY A 276 -21.31 -18.92 3.38
C GLY A 276 -19.94 -18.50 3.92
N HIS A 277 -19.32 -17.64 3.18
CA HIS A 277 -18.01 -17.06 3.46
C HIS A 277 -17.97 -16.43 4.86
N ASP A 278 -18.76 -15.41 5.11
CA ASP A 278 -18.74 -14.60 6.34
C ASP A 278 -19.06 -15.37 7.62
N LYS A 279 -19.64 -16.57 7.48
CA LYS A 279 -19.98 -17.45 8.62
C LYS A 279 -18.92 -18.48 8.91
N SER A 280 -17.96 -18.67 8.01
CA SER A 280 -16.88 -19.63 8.16
C SER A 280 -15.98 -19.27 9.36
N PRO A 281 -15.63 -20.23 10.23
CA PRO A 281 -14.66 -20.02 11.30
C PRO A 281 -13.28 -19.56 10.80
N LEU A 282 -12.92 -19.93 9.56
CA LEU A 282 -11.65 -19.53 8.94
C LEU A 282 -11.65 -18.01 8.67
N GLU A 283 -12.74 -17.49 8.12
CA GLU A 283 -12.91 -16.06 7.88
C GLU A 283 -12.97 -15.28 9.19
N LYS A 284 -13.81 -15.73 10.13
CA LYS A 284 -13.91 -15.10 11.46
C LYS A 284 -12.58 -15.03 12.21
N GLN A 285 -11.67 -15.96 11.95
CA GLN A 285 -10.33 -15.91 12.53
C GLN A 285 -9.44 -14.89 11.78
N ALA A 286 -9.55 -14.80 10.46
CA ALA A 286 -8.85 -13.80 9.67
C ALA A 286 -9.37 -12.38 9.99
N ASP A 287 -10.69 -12.20 10.17
CA ASP A 287 -11.32 -10.94 10.56
C ASP A 287 -10.76 -10.37 11.87
N LYS A 288 -10.28 -11.21 12.79
CA LYS A 288 -9.64 -10.72 14.02
C LYS A 288 -8.41 -9.85 13.75
N GLY A 289 -7.69 -10.11 12.65
CA GLY A 289 -6.56 -9.27 12.24
C GLY A 289 -7.02 -7.88 11.83
N SER A 290 -8.02 -7.79 10.97
CA SER A 290 -8.64 -6.54 10.55
C SER A 290 -9.26 -5.79 11.73
N ASP A 291 -10.05 -6.46 12.57
CA ASP A 291 -10.64 -5.87 13.78
C ASP A 291 -9.57 -5.32 14.74
N SER A 292 -8.46 -6.05 14.91
CA SER A 292 -7.35 -5.63 15.76
C SER A 292 -6.64 -4.41 15.18
N PHE A 293 -6.39 -4.43 13.86
CA PHE A 293 -5.82 -3.29 13.15
C PHE A 293 -6.71 -2.05 13.31
N ASN A 294 -8.00 -2.17 13.09
CA ASN A 294 -8.93 -1.06 13.18
C ASN A 294 -8.96 -0.42 14.58
N ARG A 295 -8.96 -1.23 15.64
CA ARG A 295 -8.87 -0.73 17.03
C ARG A 295 -7.52 -0.07 17.30
N PHE A 296 -6.44 -0.68 16.86
CA PHE A 296 -5.09 -0.14 17.04
C PHE A 296 -4.92 1.18 16.29
N ASN A 297 -5.29 1.24 15.02
CA ASN A 297 -5.19 2.47 14.22
C ASN A 297 -6.06 3.60 14.78
N LYS A 298 -7.27 3.27 15.26
CA LYS A 298 -8.13 4.24 15.94
C LYS A 298 -7.45 4.83 17.18
N PHE A 299 -6.86 3.99 18.03
CA PHE A 299 -6.13 4.44 19.21
C PHE A 299 -4.95 5.36 18.83
N VAL A 300 -4.17 4.99 17.80
CA VAL A 300 -3.04 5.80 17.34
C VAL A 300 -3.53 7.15 16.82
N ASN A 301 -4.60 7.18 16.05
CA ASN A 301 -5.18 8.41 15.51
C ASN A 301 -5.70 9.34 16.62
N GLU A 302 -6.37 8.80 17.62
CA GLU A 302 -6.90 9.59 18.75
C GLU A 302 -5.77 10.18 19.60
N LYS A 303 -4.66 9.47 19.77
CA LYS A 303 -3.57 9.88 20.66
C LYS A 303 -2.48 10.72 19.98
N TYR A 304 -2.17 10.43 18.72
CA TYR A 304 -1.03 11.03 18.01
C TYR A 304 -1.43 11.86 16.79
N GLY A 305 -2.71 11.90 16.47
CA GLY A 305 -3.27 12.60 15.32
C GLY A 305 -3.62 11.68 14.15
N ASN A 306 -4.45 12.19 13.26
CA ASN A 306 -4.97 11.42 12.13
C ASN A 306 -3.85 10.89 11.23
N ASN A 307 -4.01 9.64 10.79
CA ASN A 307 -3.07 8.94 9.90
C ASN A 307 -1.63 8.76 10.43
N SER A 308 -1.40 8.94 11.74
CA SER A 308 -0.05 8.87 12.32
C SER A 308 0.67 7.55 12.02
N LEU A 309 -0.01 6.40 12.07
CA LEU A 309 0.58 5.11 11.73
C LEU A 309 0.93 5.03 10.24
N ILE A 310 0.03 5.50 9.39
CA ILE A 310 0.21 5.51 7.93
C ILE A 310 1.36 6.44 7.55
N ASN A 311 1.38 7.64 8.10
CA ASN A 311 2.45 8.62 7.86
C ASN A 311 3.81 8.11 8.35
N LEU A 312 3.84 7.40 9.48
CA LEU A 312 5.06 6.73 9.95
C LEU A 312 5.55 5.67 8.96
N LEU A 313 4.67 4.82 8.46
CA LEU A 313 5.01 3.79 7.47
C LEU A 313 5.52 4.41 6.15
N LYS A 314 4.93 5.54 5.74
CA LYS A 314 5.31 6.29 4.54
C LYS A 314 6.59 7.11 4.69
N SER A 315 7.01 7.45 5.90
CA SER A 315 8.16 8.32 6.14
C SER A 315 9.49 7.72 5.64
N ASP A 316 10.49 8.57 5.36
CA ASP A 316 11.81 8.16 4.88
C ASP A 316 12.79 7.78 6.00
N ILE A 317 12.34 7.70 7.25
CA ILE A 317 13.18 7.24 8.35
C ILE A 317 13.48 5.74 8.22
N SER A 318 14.60 5.30 8.82
CA SER A 318 15.01 3.90 8.75
C SER A 318 13.97 2.94 9.31
N ASP A 319 13.89 1.73 8.76
CA ASP A 319 12.97 0.67 9.20
C ASP A 319 13.08 0.40 10.70
N THR A 320 14.30 0.44 11.25
CA THR A 320 14.52 0.28 12.70
C THR A 320 13.81 1.35 13.51
N LYS A 321 13.86 2.62 13.10
CA LYS A 321 13.16 3.71 13.79
C LYS A 321 11.64 3.60 13.64
N LYS A 322 11.16 3.19 12.46
CA LYS A 322 9.73 2.90 12.25
C LYS A 322 9.25 1.83 13.21
N ILE A 323 9.96 0.71 13.29
CA ILE A 323 9.61 -0.42 14.18
C ILE A 323 9.60 0.02 15.64
N GLN A 324 10.63 0.74 16.10
CA GLN A 324 10.66 1.27 17.48
C GLN A 324 9.45 2.14 17.79
N GLN A 325 9.02 2.97 16.85
CA GLN A 325 7.85 3.83 17.06
C GLN A 325 6.54 3.04 17.01
N ILE A 326 6.46 2.02 16.14
CA ILE A 326 5.32 1.07 16.08
C ILE A 326 5.20 0.32 17.40
N ASP A 327 6.32 -0.21 17.95
CA ASP A 327 6.35 -0.88 19.24
C ASP A 327 5.89 0.02 20.38
N LYS A 328 6.29 1.29 20.36
CA LYS A 328 5.81 2.28 21.32
C LYS A 328 4.29 2.43 21.24
N TYR A 329 3.74 2.62 20.03
CA TYR A 329 2.31 2.74 19.81
C TYR A 329 1.55 1.50 20.28
N TRP A 330 2.06 0.31 19.95
CA TRP A 330 1.46 -0.95 20.33
C TRP A 330 1.45 -1.19 21.83
N ASN A 331 2.58 -0.98 22.50
CA ASN A 331 2.70 -1.16 23.94
C ASN A 331 1.76 -0.21 24.72
N GLU A 332 1.59 1.01 24.25
CA GLU A 332 0.65 1.95 24.84
C GLU A 332 -0.81 1.55 24.58
N TYR A 333 -1.11 1.06 23.38
CA TYR A 333 -2.43 0.52 23.05
C TYR A 333 -2.79 -0.67 23.97
N VAL A 334 -1.90 -1.64 24.11
CA VAL A 334 -2.13 -2.80 24.97
C VAL A 334 -2.39 -2.37 26.43
N LYS A 335 -1.56 -1.48 26.99
CA LYS A 335 -1.78 -0.92 28.34
C LYS A 335 -3.14 -0.25 28.48
N SER A 336 -3.59 0.49 27.48
CA SER A 336 -4.90 1.15 27.52
C SER A 336 -6.06 0.15 27.55
N THR A 337 -5.91 -1.00 26.89
CA THR A 337 -6.95 -2.05 26.86
C THR A 337 -7.00 -2.88 28.15
N GLU A 338 -5.90 -2.96 28.88
CA GLU A 338 -5.83 -3.65 30.19
C GLU A 338 -6.44 -2.81 31.32
N THR A 339 -6.34 -1.49 31.22
CA THR A 339 -6.85 -0.55 32.24
C THR A 339 -8.39 -0.39 32.17
N THR A 340 -8.99 -0.84 31.07
CA THR A 340 -10.45 -0.70 30.83
C THR A 340 -11.24 -1.98 31.17
N LYS A 341 -10.56 -3.04 31.65
CA LYS A 341 -11.15 -4.27 32.17
C LYS A 341 -11.19 -4.23 33.70
#